data_07b27fe0652e9d3470dad8b79a43d773
#
_entry.id   07b27fe0652e9d3470dad8b79a43d773
#
_cell.length_a   1.000
_cell.length_b   1.000
_cell.length_c   1.000
_cell.angle_alpha   90.00
_cell.angle_beta   90.00
_cell.angle_gamma   90.00
#
_symmetry.space_group_name_H-M   'P 1'
#
loop_
_entity.id
_entity.type
_entity.pdbx_description
1 polymer ?
#
loop_
_entity_poly.entity_id
_entity_poly.type
_entity_poly.pdbx_seq_one_letter_code
_entity_poly.pdbx_strand_id
1 'polypeptide(L)'
;MKECNCDLRDGDAKTAVFGSNEMLQPAPVDTIPMEPTTPQIAYQMVKDETFAQTQPRLNLATFVTTYMDDYATKLMNEAISINYIDETEYPRIAVMNAKCINIMANLWNSPEQAKWKTGALAIGSSEACMLGGVAAWLRWKDRRKAQGKPTDKPNFVISSGFQVVWEKFAQLWQIEMRQVPLTLDKTTLDPEEALKMCDENTICIVPIQGVTWTGLNDDVEALDKVLDAYNAKTGYDIPIHVDAATGGFILPFLSPETKWDFRLKWVLSISTSGHKFGLVYPGLGWVVWKDKKYLPDAMSFSVNYLGANITQVGLNFSRPAAQILGQYYQFIRLGFQGYKAIQYNSMEITKYIHSEIAKMAPFVNYSDDVVNPLFIWYMKPEYAKNAKWTLYDLQAKLQQSGWMVPAYTLPENIQNYVVMRVVVRQGFSRDMADMLLNDIKKDRKSVV
;
A
#
# COMPACT_ATOMS: atom_id res chain seq x y z
N MET A 1 64.59 -0.21 -12.82
CA MET A 1 63.29 -0.82 -12.51
C MET A 1 63.00 -1.82 -13.61
N LYS A 2 62.96 -3.13 -13.28
CA LYS A 2 62.56 -4.15 -14.25
C LYS A 2 61.06 -3.98 -14.45
N GLU A 3 60.60 -3.71 -15.66
CA GLU A 3 59.21 -3.78 -16.05
C GLU A 3 58.72 -5.20 -15.74
N CYS A 4 57.86 -5.32 -14.78
CA CYS A 4 57.17 -6.56 -14.51
C CYS A 4 56.11 -6.74 -15.62
N ASN A 5 56.47 -7.46 -16.66
CA ASN A 5 55.55 -7.87 -17.72
C ASN A 5 54.69 -9.00 -17.19
N CYS A 6 53.88 -8.71 -16.18
CA CYS A 6 52.81 -9.58 -15.76
C CYS A 6 51.67 -9.46 -16.79
N ASP A 7 51.59 -10.40 -17.70
CA ASP A 7 50.45 -10.56 -18.60
C ASP A 7 49.25 -11.06 -17.78
N LEU A 8 48.54 -10.11 -17.14
CA LEU A 8 47.38 -10.38 -16.29
C LEU A 8 46.18 -10.94 -17.10
N ARG A 9 46.43 -11.39 -18.33
CA ARG A 9 45.38 -11.93 -19.22
C ARG A 9 45.08 -13.39 -19.06
N ASP A 10 45.80 -14.13 -18.17
CA ASP A 10 45.54 -15.57 -17.97
C ASP A 10 44.87 -15.88 -16.63
N GLY A 11 43.72 -16.46 -16.75
CA GLY A 11 42.97 -17.39 -15.85
C GLY A 11 42.68 -16.90 -14.44
N ASP A 12 43.66 -16.74 -13.60
CA ASP A 12 43.45 -16.53 -12.15
C ASP A 12 43.08 -15.10 -11.75
N ALA A 13 43.52 -14.10 -12.51
CA ALA A 13 43.12 -12.70 -12.27
C ALA A 13 41.65 -12.39 -12.64
N LYS A 14 41.04 -13.23 -13.50
CA LYS A 14 39.62 -13.08 -13.89
C LYS A 14 38.65 -13.47 -12.78
N THR A 15 39.08 -14.20 -11.77
CA THR A 15 38.25 -14.63 -10.63
C THR A 15 38.24 -13.63 -9.47
N ALA A 16 39.22 -12.74 -9.40
CA ALA A 16 39.31 -11.71 -8.37
C ALA A 16 38.47 -10.47 -8.80
N VAL A 17 37.28 -10.30 -8.24
CA VAL A 17 36.33 -9.23 -8.59
C VAL A 17 37.04 -7.87 -8.67
N PHE A 18 37.71 -7.43 -7.60
CA PHE A 18 38.36 -6.12 -7.53
C PHE A 18 39.75 -6.08 -8.23
N GLY A 19 40.27 -7.19 -8.68
CA GLY A 19 41.51 -7.28 -9.45
C GLY A 19 41.33 -7.46 -10.95
N SER A 20 40.10 -7.57 -11.43
CA SER A 20 39.80 -7.79 -12.84
C SER A 20 39.87 -6.49 -13.65
N ASN A 21 40.40 -6.57 -14.86
CA ASN A 21 40.39 -5.46 -15.84
C ASN A 21 38.94 -5.04 -16.22
N GLU A 22 37.96 -5.92 -16.07
CA GLU A 22 36.56 -5.60 -16.30
C GLU A 22 36.03 -4.53 -15.32
N MET A 23 36.60 -4.45 -14.09
CA MET A 23 36.28 -3.41 -13.11
C MET A 23 36.81 -2.02 -13.46
N LEU A 24 37.65 -1.90 -14.49
CA LEU A 24 38.11 -0.61 -15.03
C LEU A 24 37.12 -0.01 -16.04
N GLN A 25 36.14 -0.80 -16.47
CA GLN A 25 35.10 -0.32 -17.38
C GLN A 25 34.00 0.41 -16.59
N PRO A 26 33.52 1.55 -17.09
CA PRO A 26 32.37 2.22 -16.48
C PRO A 26 31.12 1.34 -16.61
N ALA A 27 30.22 1.44 -15.61
CA ALA A 27 28.90 0.84 -15.74
C ALA A 27 28.14 1.46 -16.92
N PRO A 28 27.41 0.65 -17.71
CA PRO A 28 26.66 1.16 -18.87
C PRO A 28 25.54 2.09 -18.41
N VAL A 29 25.35 3.21 -19.12
CA VAL A 29 24.35 4.25 -18.79
C VAL A 29 23.18 4.23 -19.77
N ASP A 30 23.46 4.20 -21.07
CA ASP A 30 22.47 4.43 -22.14
C ASP A 30 22.48 3.39 -23.26
N THR A 31 23.50 2.53 -23.30
CA THR A 31 23.63 1.48 -24.34
C THR A 31 23.97 0.13 -23.72
N ILE A 32 23.51 -0.96 -24.36
CA ILE A 32 23.95 -2.31 -24.00
C ILE A 32 25.43 -2.46 -24.38
N PRO A 33 26.30 -2.94 -23.46
CA PRO A 33 27.70 -3.25 -23.79
C PRO A 33 27.79 -4.28 -24.93
N MET A 34 28.77 -4.10 -25.81
CA MET A 34 29.00 -5.04 -26.91
C MET A 34 29.55 -6.38 -26.40
N GLU A 35 30.32 -6.37 -25.33
CA GLU A 35 30.94 -7.56 -24.75
C GLU A 35 30.28 -7.95 -23.42
N PRO A 36 30.18 -9.25 -23.14
CA PRO A 36 29.65 -9.72 -21.85
C PRO A 36 30.66 -9.45 -20.72
N THR A 37 30.13 -9.28 -19.53
CA THR A 37 30.89 -9.17 -18.27
C THR A 37 30.68 -10.44 -17.44
N THR A 38 31.67 -10.83 -16.62
CA THR A 38 31.51 -12.00 -15.75
C THR A 38 30.41 -11.76 -14.70
N PRO A 39 29.64 -12.80 -14.32
CA PRO A 39 28.51 -12.63 -13.40
C PRO A 39 28.87 -12.00 -12.05
N GLN A 40 30.06 -12.32 -11.51
CA GLN A 40 30.56 -11.79 -10.24
C GLN A 40 30.79 -10.28 -10.31
N ILE A 41 31.36 -9.80 -11.41
CA ILE A 41 31.63 -8.38 -11.62
C ILE A 41 30.33 -7.63 -11.87
N ALA A 42 29.45 -8.15 -12.73
CA ALA A 42 28.13 -7.58 -12.97
C ALA A 42 27.34 -7.47 -11.65
N TYR A 43 27.36 -8.52 -10.83
CA TYR A 43 26.73 -8.48 -9.50
C TYR A 43 27.31 -7.38 -8.62
N GLN A 44 28.67 -7.27 -8.56
CA GLN A 44 29.32 -6.27 -7.72
C GLN A 44 29.00 -4.85 -8.20
N MET A 45 29.07 -4.57 -9.50
CA MET A 45 28.72 -3.27 -10.07
C MET A 45 27.30 -2.84 -9.69
N VAL A 46 26.32 -3.75 -9.87
CA VAL A 46 24.92 -3.46 -9.51
C VAL A 46 24.78 -3.28 -7.99
N LYS A 47 25.48 -4.08 -7.19
CA LYS A 47 25.44 -3.99 -5.73
C LYS A 47 26.01 -2.66 -5.22
N ASP A 48 27.11 -2.18 -5.81
CA ASP A 48 27.77 -0.94 -5.42
C ASP A 48 26.83 0.27 -5.60
N GLU A 49 26.01 0.30 -6.65
CA GLU A 49 24.99 1.32 -6.86
C GLU A 49 23.98 1.38 -5.69
N THR A 50 23.76 0.26 -4.99
CA THR A 50 22.81 0.21 -3.88
C THR A 50 23.36 0.76 -2.55
N PHE A 51 24.65 1.04 -2.42
CA PHE A 51 25.24 1.49 -1.14
C PHE A 51 24.81 2.89 -0.72
N ALA A 52 24.48 3.75 -1.70
CA ALA A 52 24.06 5.12 -1.43
C ALA A 52 22.57 5.26 -1.03
N GLN A 53 21.79 4.18 -1.05
CA GLN A 53 20.37 4.24 -0.74
C GLN A 53 20.07 4.03 0.76
N THR A 54 18.93 4.54 1.21
CA THR A 54 18.45 4.37 2.59
C THR A 54 18.25 2.88 2.93
N GLN A 55 18.70 2.47 4.09
CA GLN A 55 18.44 1.12 4.60
C GLN A 55 16.93 0.91 4.80
N PRO A 56 16.34 -0.18 4.28
CA PRO A 56 14.88 -0.39 4.33
C PRO A 56 14.28 -0.32 5.74
N ARG A 57 14.99 -0.79 6.77
CA ARG A 57 14.52 -0.72 8.17
C ARG A 57 14.50 0.70 8.75
N LEU A 58 15.35 1.61 8.24
CA LEU A 58 15.39 3.03 8.65
C LEU A 58 14.42 3.90 7.85
N ASN A 59 13.78 3.33 6.85
CA ASN A 59 12.79 4.04 6.03
C ASN A 59 11.42 4.01 6.69
N LEU A 60 11.08 5.05 7.44
CA LEU A 60 9.78 5.23 8.10
C LEU A 60 8.77 6.01 7.24
N ALA A 61 9.14 6.34 6.00
CA ALA A 61 8.23 6.93 5.01
C ALA A 61 7.35 5.87 4.34
N THR A 62 7.86 4.66 4.14
CA THR A 62 7.16 3.60 3.43
C THR A 62 6.20 2.82 4.31
N PHE A 63 5.03 2.48 3.76
CA PHE A 63 4.08 1.53 4.35
C PHE A 63 4.43 0.08 4.02
N VAL A 64 5.29 -0.13 3.04
CA VAL A 64 5.58 -1.45 2.46
C VAL A 64 6.44 -2.27 3.41
N THR A 65 6.19 -3.57 3.47
CA THR A 65 6.96 -4.54 4.26
C THR A 65 8.43 -4.54 3.85
N THR A 66 9.32 -4.41 4.84
CA THR A 66 10.77 -4.41 4.67
C THR A 66 11.46 -5.59 5.34
N TYR A 67 10.70 -6.49 5.94
CA TYR A 67 11.20 -7.67 6.63
C TYR A 67 10.26 -8.86 6.46
N MET A 68 10.80 -9.99 6.07
CA MET A 68 10.21 -11.33 6.18
C MET A 68 11.29 -12.27 6.72
N ASP A 69 10.89 -13.35 7.37
CA ASP A 69 11.85 -14.34 7.87
C ASP A 69 12.53 -15.12 6.73
N ASP A 70 13.62 -15.82 7.08
CA ASP A 70 14.48 -16.51 6.11
C ASP A 70 13.73 -17.59 5.32
N TYR A 71 12.80 -18.32 5.94
CA TYR A 71 12.02 -19.34 5.25
C TYR A 71 11.05 -18.74 4.24
N ALA A 72 10.42 -17.61 4.58
CA ALA A 72 9.58 -16.87 3.64
C ALA A 72 10.40 -16.40 2.43
N THR A 73 11.56 -15.79 2.69
CA THR A 73 12.48 -15.31 1.64
C THR A 73 12.97 -16.45 0.76
N LYS A 74 13.35 -17.57 1.36
CA LYS A 74 13.77 -18.78 0.61
C LYS A 74 12.65 -19.30 -0.27
N LEU A 75 11.43 -19.47 0.28
CA LEU A 75 10.26 -19.95 -0.46
C LEU A 75 9.91 -19.03 -1.64
N MET A 76 9.97 -17.72 -1.45
CA MET A 76 9.72 -16.77 -2.53
C MET A 76 10.78 -16.84 -3.63
N ASN A 77 12.06 -17.00 -3.27
CA ASN A 77 13.15 -17.16 -4.24
C ASN A 77 13.01 -18.46 -5.05
N GLU A 78 12.57 -19.55 -4.43
CA GLU A 78 12.32 -20.83 -5.12
C GLU A 78 11.18 -20.71 -6.15
N ALA A 79 10.23 -19.76 -5.95
CA ALA A 79 9.08 -19.55 -6.81
C ALA A 79 9.21 -18.35 -7.78
N ILE A 80 10.38 -17.70 -7.84
CA ILE A 80 10.56 -16.46 -8.62
C ILE A 80 10.40 -16.69 -10.13
N SER A 81 10.66 -17.89 -10.61
CA SER A 81 10.52 -18.29 -12.02
C SER A 81 9.10 -18.70 -12.43
N ILE A 82 8.16 -18.77 -11.49
CA ILE A 82 6.79 -19.23 -11.76
C ILE A 82 5.94 -18.04 -12.20
N ASN A 83 5.37 -18.11 -13.41
CA ASN A 83 4.40 -17.14 -13.90
C ASN A 83 2.98 -17.54 -13.50
N TYR A 84 2.32 -16.73 -12.65
CA TYR A 84 1.00 -17.05 -12.11
C TYR A 84 -0.11 -17.17 -13.19
N ILE A 85 0.04 -16.50 -14.34
CA ILE A 85 -0.97 -16.59 -15.41
C ILE A 85 -1.18 -18.03 -15.90
N ASP A 86 -0.18 -18.87 -15.77
CA ASP A 86 -0.19 -20.24 -16.26
C ASP A 86 -0.83 -21.19 -15.24
N GLU A 87 -2.12 -20.95 -14.93
CA GLU A 87 -2.85 -21.72 -13.90
C GLU A 87 -2.97 -23.21 -14.25
N THR A 88 -2.92 -23.57 -15.54
CA THR A 88 -2.93 -24.96 -16.01
C THR A 88 -1.58 -25.65 -15.82
N GLU A 89 -0.50 -24.91 -15.95
CA GLU A 89 0.86 -25.41 -15.68
C GLU A 89 1.17 -25.45 -14.19
N TYR A 90 0.64 -24.45 -13.44
CA TYR A 90 0.86 -24.32 -12.00
C TYR A 90 -0.45 -24.35 -11.16
N PRO A 91 -1.28 -25.40 -11.25
CA PRO A 91 -2.61 -25.42 -10.62
C PRO A 91 -2.56 -25.32 -9.10
N ARG A 92 -1.43 -25.67 -8.46
CA ARG A 92 -1.27 -25.50 -7.01
C ARG A 92 -1.14 -24.05 -6.59
N ILE A 93 -0.56 -23.20 -7.43
CA ILE A 93 -0.49 -21.75 -7.20
C ILE A 93 -1.90 -21.16 -7.27
N ALA A 94 -2.70 -21.54 -8.28
CA ALA A 94 -4.10 -21.10 -8.39
C ALA A 94 -4.92 -21.48 -7.14
N VAL A 95 -4.73 -22.70 -6.61
CA VAL A 95 -5.37 -23.11 -5.36
C VAL A 95 -4.90 -22.28 -4.17
N MET A 96 -3.60 -21.95 -4.07
CA MET A 96 -3.10 -21.08 -2.98
C MET A 96 -3.63 -19.65 -3.10
N ASN A 97 -3.72 -19.10 -4.30
CA ASN A 97 -4.35 -17.82 -4.56
C ASN A 97 -5.82 -17.82 -4.06
N ALA A 98 -6.60 -18.82 -4.45
CA ALA A 98 -7.99 -18.95 -4.01
C ALA A 98 -8.12 -19.07 -2.48
N LYS A 99 -7.20 -19.81 -1.84
CA LYS A 99 -7.14 -19.90 -0.36
C LYS A 99 -6.84 -18.54 0.28
N CYS A 100 -5.90 -17.76 -0.26
CA CYS A 100 -5.62 -16.41 0.24
C CYS A 100 -6.87 -15.52 0.16
N ILE A 101 -7.57 -15.54 -0.97
CA ILE A 101 -8.83 -14.80 -1.14
C ILE A 101 -9.87 -15.26 -0.12
N ASN A 102 -10.04 -16.57 0.09
CA ASN A 102 -10.98 -17.12 1.08
C ASN A 102 -10.65 -16.66 2.50
N ILE A 103 -9.37 -16.70 2.88
CA ILE A 103 -8.92 -16.27 4.21
C ILE A 103 -9.25 -14.81 4.44
N MET A 104 -8.93 -13.93 3.48
CA MET A 104 -9.23 -12.51 3.60
C MET A 104 -10.72 -12.21 3.59
N ALA A 105 -11.50 -12.84 2.70
CA ALA A 105 -12.93 -12.67 2.65
C ALA A 105 -13.60 -13.06 3.98
N ASN A 106 -13.17 -14.17 4.61
CA ASN A 106 -13.66 -14.58 5.91
C ASN A 106 -13.18 -13.64 7.03
N LEU A 107 -11.93 -13.16 6.95
CA LEU A 107 -11.40 -12.16 7.89
C LEU A 107 -12.20 -10.85 7.86
N TRP A 108 -12.77 -10.50 6.71
CA TRP A 108 -13.62 -9.31 6.50
C TRP A 108 -15.12 -9.65 6.50
N ASN A 109 -15.50 -10.79 7.10
CA ASN A 109 -16.90 -11.18 7.33
C ASN A 109 -17.76 -11.27 6.06
N SER A 110 -17.20 -11.78 4.95
CA SER A 110 -17.96 -12.00 3.71
C SER A 110 -19.11 -13.00 3.92
N PRO A 111 -20.34 -12.66 3.55
CA PRO A 111 -21.50 -13.53 3.66
C PRO A 111 -21.58 -14.57 2.54
N GLU A 112 -20.73 -14.48 1.50
CA GLU A 112 -20.75 -15.40 0.37
C GLU A 112 -20.61 -16.85 0.81
N GLN A 113 -21.54 -17.73 0.39
CA GLN A 113 -21.56 -19.14 0.78
C GLN A 113 -20.80 -20.05 -0.20
N ALA A 114 -20.23 -19.51 -1.29
CA ALA A 114 -19.45 -20.27 -2.25
C ALA A 114 -18.21 -20.90 -1.59
N LYS A 115 -17.82 -22.08 -2.06
CA LYS A 115 -16.57 -22.75 -1.65
C LYS A 115 -15.36 -21.86 -1.88
N TRP A 116 -15.33 -21.18 -3.03
CA TRP A 116 -14.32 -20.19 -3.38
C TRP A 116 -14.96 -18.81 -3.40
N LYS A 117 -14.42 -17.91 -2.58
CA LYS A 117 -14.87 -16.53 -2.49
C LYS A 117 -14.46 -15.72 -3.73
N THR A 118 -15.17 -14.63 -3.96
CA THR A 118 -14.93 -13.77 -5.13
C THR A 118 -13.88 -12.73 -4.83
N GLY A 119 -12.75 -12.83 -5.52
CA GLY A 119 -11.64 -11.87 -5.36
C GLY A 119 -10.61 -12.02 -6.46
N ALA A 120 -9.65 -11.11 -6.47
CA ALA A 120 -8.53 -11.15 -7.42
C ALA A 120 -7.21 -10.74 -6.77
N LEU A 121 -6.14 -11.37 -7.23
CA LEU A 121 -4.76 -10.95 -7.01
C LEU A 121 -4.48 -9.69 -7.82
N ALA A 122 -3.71 -8.78 -7.24
CA ALA A 122 -3.17 -7.58 -7.86
C ALA A 122 -1.68 -7.42 -7.52
N ILE A 123 -0.92 -6.66 -8.33
CA ILE A 123 0.50 -6.37 -8.07
C ILE A 123 0.67 -5.43 -6.87
N GLY A 124 -0.39 -4.72 -6.49
CA GLY A 124 -0.45 -3.84 -5.32
C GLY A 124 -1.85 -3.29 -5.15
N SER A 125 -2.08 -2.53 -4.06
CA SER A 125 -3.40 -1.95 -3.83
C SER A 125 -3.82 -0.98 -4.93
N SER A 126 -2.90 -0.37 -5.67
CA SER A 126 -3.28 0.50 -6.80
C SER A 126 -4.08 -0.26 -7.86
N GLU A 127 -3.63 -1.44 -8.28
CA GLU A 127 -4.41 -2.29 -9.18
C GLU A 127 -5.69 -2.79 -8.49
N ALA A 128 -5.61 -3.18 -7.22
CA ALA A 128 -6.76 -3.67 -6.46
C ALA A 128 -7.88 -2.62 -6.32
N CYS A 129 -7.52 -1.35 -6.03
CA CYS A 129 -8.45 -0.21 -5.99
C CYS A 129 -9.08 0.04 -7.37
N MET A 130 -8.25 0.04 -8.43
CA MET A 130 -8.75 0.21 -9.80
C MET A 130 -9.74 -0.89 -10.20
N LEU A 131 -9.45 -2.15 -9.87
CA LEU A 131 -10.38 -3.26 -10.12
C LEU A 131 -11.70 -3.09 -9.35
N GLY A 132 -11.65 -2.64 -8.10
CA GLY A 132 -12.85 -2.31 -7.32
C GLY A 132 -13.66 -1.17 -7.95
N GLY A 133 -12.99 -0.10 -8.36
CA GLY A 133 -13.59 1.05 -9.05
C GLY A 133 -14.21 0.68 -10.41
N VAL A 134 -13.47 -0.10 -11.23
CA VAL A 134 -13.98 -0.59 -12.54
C VAL A 134 -15.21 -1.48 -12.37
N ALA A 135 -15.22 -2.36 -11.36
CA ALA A 135 -16.39 -3.18 -11.07
C ALA A 135 -17.61 -2.31 -10.70
N ALA A 136 -17.43 -1.30 -9.88
CA ALA A 136 -18.49 -0.35 -9.53
C ALA A 136 -18.99 0.43 -10.76
N TRP A 137 -18.07 0.91 -11.61
CA TRP A 137 -18.38 1.62 -12.84
C TRP A 137 -19.16 0.75 -13.83
N LEU A 138 -18.73 -0.48 -14.09
CA LEU A 138 -19.42 -1.39 -15.03
C LEU A 138 -20.81 -1.76 -14.51
N ARG A 139 -20.98 -2.04 -13.20
CA ARG A 139 -22.29 -2.28 -12.58
C ARG A 139 -23.24 -1.08 -12.72
N TRP A 140 -22.73 0.13 -12.46
CA TRP A 140 -23.49 1.36 -12.67
C TRP A 140 -23.89 1.49 -14.15
N LYS A 141 -22.95 1.27 -15.08
CA LYS A 141 -23.18 1.35 -16.52
C LYS A 141 -24.25 0.38 -17.00
N ASP A 142 -24.21 -0.88 -16.55
CA ASP A 142 -25.18 -1.90 -16.93
C ASP A 142 -26.58 -1.57 -16.38
N ARG A 143 -26.67 -1.11 -15.13
CA ARG A 143 -27.92 -0.64 -14.54
C ARG A 143 -28.52 0.53 -15.32
N ARG A 144 -27.72 1.53 -15.67
CA ARG A 144 -28.16 2.69 -16.46
C ARG A 144 -28.64 2.28 -17.85
N LYS A 145 -27.91 1.42 -18.55
CA LYS A 145 -28.30 0.89 -19.84
C LYS A 145 -29.63 0.15 -19.78
N ALA A 146 -29.83 -0.70 -18.77
CA ALA A 146 -31.11 -1.40 -18.56
C ALA A 146 -32.28 -0.45 -18.34
N GLN A 147 -32.04 0.76 -17.87
CA GLN A 147 -33.02 1.83 -17.67
C GLN A 147 -33.14 2.77 -18.90
N GLY A 148 -32.42 2.55 -19.98
CA GLY A 148 -32.36 3.43 -21.14
C GLY A 148 -31.74 4.81 -20.87
N LYS A 149 -30.89 4.92 -19.83
CA LYS A 149 -30.26 6.18 -19.39
C LYS A 149 -28.83 6.33 -19.93
N PRO A 150 -28.31 7.58 -20.10
CA PRO A 150 -26.96 7.84 -20.54
C PRO A 150 -25.93 7.27 -19.55
N THR A 151 -24.71 6.95 -20.06
CA THR A 151 -23.59 6.38 -19.28
C THR A 151 -22.27 7.12 -19.50
N ASP A 152 -22.33 8.39 -19.86
CA ASP A 152 -21.22 9.23 -20.33
C ASP A 152 -20.62 10.13 -19.26
N LYS A 153 -21.25 10.23 -18.08
CA LYS A 153 -20.81 11.13 -16.98
C LYS A 153 -20.69 10.41 -15.63
N PRO A 154 -19.91 9.30 -15.54
CA PRO A 154 -19.71 8.64 -14.27
C PRO A 154 -18.89 9.50 -13.31
N ASN A 155 -19.23 9.46 -12.02
CA ASN A 155 -18.43 10.07 -10.96
C ASN A 155 -18.32 9.15 -9.76
N PHE A 156 -17.33 9.39 -8.90
CA PHE A 156 -17.23 8.77 -7.57
C PHE A 156 -16.89 9.81 -6.52
N VAL A 157 -17.21 9.51 -5.27
CA VAL A 157 -17.01 10.43 -4.13
C VAL A 157 -15.95 9.86 -3.20
N ILE A 158 -15.01 10.70 -2.78
CA ILE A 158 -13.90 10.36 -1.90
C ILE A 158 -13.48 11.58 -1.08
N SER A 159 -12.83 11.41 0.08
CA SER A 159 -12.23 12.55 0.79
C SER A 159 -11.01 13.10 0.08
N SER A 160 -10.67 14.37 0.27
CA SER A 160 -9.41 14.96 -0.25
C SER A 160 -8.14 14.32 0.34
N GLY A 161 -8.28 13.46 1.37
CA GLY A 161 -7.19 12.67 1.95
C GLY A 161 -6.84 11.39 1.17
N PHE A 162 -7.23 11.28 -0.08
CA PHE A 162 -7.00 10.10 -0.90
C PHE A 162 -5.52 9.86 -1.26
N GLN A 163 -5.22 8.63 -1.66
CA GLN A 163 -3.94 8.26 -2.27
C GLN A 163 -4.02 8.43 -3.78
N VAL A 164 -2.91 8.82 -4.43
CA VAL A 164 -2.82 9.14 -5.88
C VAL A 164 -3.42 8.08 -6.82
N VAL A 165 -3.64 6.85 -6.37
CA VAL A 165 -4.30 5.81 -7.18
C VAL A 165 -5.70 6.24 -7.65
N TRP A 166 -6.43 6.97 -6.82
CA TRP A 166 -7.79 7.41 -7.15
C TRP A 166 -7.81 8.54 -8.17
N GLU A 167 -6.80 9.40 -8.14
CA GLU A 167 -6.57 10.39 -9.20
C GLU A 167 -6.22 9.70 -10.52
N LYS A 168 -5.31 8.70 -10.49
CA LYS A 168 -5.01 7.89 -11.68
C LYS A 168 -6.25 7.14 -12.19
N PHE A 169 -7.06 6.58 -11.30
CA PHE A 169 -8.32 5.94 -11.68
C PHE A 169 -9.25 6.92 -12.41
N ALA A 170 -9.46 8.12 -11.83
CA ALA A 170 -10.26 9.17 -12.44
C ALA A 170 -9.78 9.53 -13.85
N GLN A 171 -8.47 9.79 -13.99
CA GLN A 171 -7.87 10.21 -15.25
C GLN A 171 -7.88 9.10 -16.32
N LEU A 172 -7.47 7.87 -15.96
CA LEU A 172 -7.31 6.78 -16.92
C LEU A 172 -8.66 6.24 -17.44
N TRP A 173 -9.71 6.25 -16.60
CA TRP A 173 -11.06 5.81 -17.00
C TRP A 173 -12.01 6.97 -17.31
N GLN A 174 -11.52 8.23 -17.27
CA GLN A 174 -12.33 9.43 -17.53
C GLN A 174 -13.59 9.50 -16.66
N ILE A 175 -13.41 9.24 -15.36
CA ILE A 175 -14.45 9.28 -14.34
C ILE A 175 -14.21 10.52 -13.46
N GLU A 176 -15.25 11.35 -13.27
CA GLU A 176 -15.17 12.52 -12.40
C GLU A 176 -14.92 12.10 -10.96
N MET A 177 -13.86 12.65 -10.33
CA MET A 177 -13.59 12.48 -8.91
C MET A 177 -14.13 13.67 -8.13
N ARG A 178 -15.10 13.45 -7.26
CA ARG A 178 -15.68 14.45 -6.38
C ARG A 178 -15.08 14.32 -4.99
N GLN A 179 -14.41 15.37 -4.55
CA GLN A 179 -13.62 15.35 -3.33
C GLN A 179 -14.37 16.06 -2.20
N VAL A 180 -14.64 15.32 -1.12
CA VAL A 180 -15.12 15.89 0.14
C VAL A 180 -13.92 16.57 0.81
N PRO A 181 -13.96 17.89 1.05
CA PRO A 181 -12.83 18.60 1.63
C PRO A 181 -12.58 18.18 3.07
N LEU A 182 -11.30 17.95 3.41
CA LEU A 182 -10.86 17.80 4.79
C LEU A 182 -10.68 19.17 5.44
N THR A 183 -10.93 19.24 6.74
CA THR A 183 -10.62 20.40 7.58
C THR A 183 -9.85 19.93 8.81
N LEU A 184 -9.26 20.87 9.59
CA LEU A 184 -8.57 20.48 10.83
C LEU A 184 -9.50 19.82 11.85
N ASP A 185 -10.76 20.21 11.86
CA ASP A 185 -11.78 19.65 12.77
C ASP A 185 -12.42 18.37 12.23
N LYS A 186 -12.33 18.15 10.90
CA LYS A 186 -12.83 16.95 10.20
C LYS A 186 -11.75 16.42 9.26
N THR A 187 -10.99 15.51 9.78
CA THR A 187 -9.77 14.96 9.17
C THR A 187 -9.99 13.61 8.48
N THR A 188 -11.26 13.18 8.43
CA THR A 188 -11.76 11.97 7.78
C THR A 188 -12.96 12.30 6.91
N LEU A 189 -13.39 11.38 6.05
CA LEU A 189 -14.57 11.54 5.20
C LEU A 189 -15.81 11.88 6.03
N ASP A 190 -16.43 13.02 5.75
CA ASP A 190 -17.73 13.36 6.31
C ASP A 190 -18.84 12.65 5.53
N PRO A 191 -19.62 11.74 6.15
CA PRO A 191 -20.67 11.01 5.45
C PRO A 191 -21.78 11.89 4.84
N GLU A 192 -22.19 12.94 5.55
CA GLU A 192 -23.25 13.85 5.08
C GLU A 192 -22.77 14.73 3.92
N GLU A 193 -21.54 15.23 4.00
CA GLU A 193 -20.94 15.99 2.89
C GLU A 193 -20.72 15.08 1.66
N ALA A 194 -20.36 13.82 1.87
CA ALA A 194 -20.23 12.85 0.79
C ALA A 194 -21.57 12.66 0.03
N LEU A 195 -22.68 12.55 0.76
CA LEU A 195 -24.00 12.40 0.13
C LEU A 195 -24.44 13.64 -0.68
N LYS A 196 -24.04 14.85 -0.27
CA LYS A 196 -24.33 16.07 -1.05
C LYS A 196 -23.64 16.10 -2.41
N MET A 197 -22.55 15.35 -2.55
CA MET A 197 -21.81 15.21 -3.80
C MET A 197 -22.30 14.05 -4.67
N CYS A 198 -23.22 13.20 -4.18
CA CYS A 198 -23.79 12.08 -4.90
C CYS A 198 -24.94 12.47 -5.82
N ASP A 199 -25.02 11.81 -6.97
CA ASP A 199 -26.13 11.89 -7.89
C ASP A 199 -26.38 10.52 -8.57
N GLU A 200 -27.27 10.49 -9.58
CA GLU A 200 -27.56 9.26 -10.34
C GLU A 200 -26.37 8.73 -11.16
N ASN A 201 -25.32 9.52 -11.32
CA ASN A 201 -24.09 9.16 -12.03
C ASN A 201 -22.98 8.66 -11.09
N THR A 202 -23.23 8.68 -9.79
CA THR A 202 -22.24 8.21 -8.79
C THR A 202 -22.13 6.69 -8.86
N ILE A 203 -20.92 6.21 -9.14
CA ILE A 203 -20.60 4.78 -9.25
C ILE A 203 -20.32 4.14 -7.91
N CYS A 204 -19.70 4.88 -6.97
CA CYS A 204 -19.42 4.46 -5.59
C CYS A 204 -18.97 5.63 -4.72
N ILE A 205 -18.99 5.41 -3.39
CA ILE A 205 -18.25 6.22 -2.42
C ILE A 205 -17.08 5.40 -1.91
N VAL A 206 -15.93 6.06 -1.70
CA VAL A 206 -14.67 5.39 -1.32
C VAL A 206 -14.16 5.90 0.02
N PRO A 207 -14.57 5.30 1.15
CA PRO A 207 -13.93 5.54 2.44
C PRO A 207 -12.60 4.79 2.51
N ILE A 208 -11.64 5.35 3.30
CA ILE A 208 -10.28 4.85 3.43
C ILE A 208 -10.01 4.37 4.85
N GLN A 209 -9.51 3.13 4.99
CA GLN A 209 -9.04 2.60 6.25
C GLN A 209 -7.52 2.69 6.33
N GLY A 210 -7.04 3.64 7.14
CA GLY A 210 -5.63 4.04 7.22
C GLY A 210 -5.26 5.07 6.15
N VAL A 211 -5.85 6.25 6.25
CA VAL A 211 -5.57 7.42 5.39
C VAL A 211 -4.07 7.69 5.34
N THR A 212 -3.51 7.73 4.15
CA THR A 212 -2.05 7.85 3.93
C THR A 212 -1.47 9.11 4.56
N TRP A 213 -2.22 10.19 4.58
CA TRP A 213 -1.78 11.50 5.08
C TRP A 213 -1.74 11.58 6.61
N THR A 214 -2.73 10.99 7.28
CA THR A 214 -2.96 11.19 8.72
C THR A 214 -2.86 9.92 9.57
N GLY A 215 -3.06 8.76 8.97
CA GLY A 215 -3.15 7.48 9.68
C GLY A 215 -4.54 7.19 10.28
N LEU A 216 -5.51 8.07 10.08
CA LEU A 216 -6.86 7.91 10.61
C LEU A 216 -7.71 6.98 9.73
N ASN A 217 -8.88 6.58 10.24
CA ASN A 217 -9.85 5.75 9.52
C ASN A 217 -11.13 6.53 9.28
N ASP A 218 -11.69 6.42 8.07
CA ASP A 218 -13.04 6.92 7.78
C ASP A 218 -14.09 6.06 8.49
N ASP A 219 -15.18 6.68 8.95
CA ASP A 219 -16.30 5.98 9.60
C ASP A 219 -17.23 5.36 8.57
N VAL A 220 -16.93 4.10 8.20
CA VAL A 220 -17.69 3.35 7.19
C VAL A 220 -19.08 2.95 7.69
N GLU A 221 -19.22 2.70 9.01
CA GLU A 221 -20.54 2.36 9.59
C GLU A 221 -21.51 3.56 9.53
N ALA A 222 -21.03 4.75 9.89
CA ALA A 222 -21.82 5.97 9.76
C ALA A 222 -22.18 6.26 8.30
N LEU A 223 -21.22 6.09 7.37
CA LEU A 223 -21.46 6.25 5.93
C LEU A 223 -22.50 5.25 5.42
N ASP A 224 -22.40 3.97 5.76
CA ASP A 224 -23.34 2.93 5.34
C ASP A 224 -24.77 3.25 5.78
N LYS A 225 -24.93 3.74 7.02
CA LYS A 225 -26.22 4.10 7.61
C LYS A 225 -26.90 5.26 6.85
N VAL A 226 -26.19 6.36 6.60
CA VAL A 226 -26.76 7.51 5.90
C VAL A 226 -26.98 7.20 4.41
N LEU A 227 -26.11 6.41 3.80
CA LEU A 227 -26.22 5.95 2.42
C LEU A 227 -27.42 5.02 2.23
N ASP A 228 -27.77 4.18 3.22
CA ASP A 228 -28.97 3.33 3.14
C ASP A 228 -30.24 4.15 3.00
N ALA A 229 -30.39 5.19 3.81
CA ALA A 229 -31.51 6.11 3.72
C ALA A 229 -31.52 6.90 2.39
N TYR A 230 -30.35 7.33 1.92
CA TYR A 230 -30.20 8.04 0.66
C TYR A 230 -30.56 7.17 -0.55
N ASN A 231 -30.06 5.94 -0.62
CA ASN A 231 -30.37 4.98 -1.67
C ASN A 231 -31.86 4.59 -1.66
N ALA A 232 -32.47 4.41 -0.47
CA ALA A 232 -33.91 4.14 -0.35
C ALA A 232 -34.76 5.29 -0.90
N LYS A 233 -34.35 6.54 -0.68
CA LYS A 233 -35.04 7.75 -1.16
C LYS A 233 -34.87 7.98 -2.66
N THR A 234 -33.68 7.75 -3.19
CA THR A 234 -33.30 8.12 -4.57
C THR A 234 -33.43 6.98 -5.57
N GLY A 235 -33.30 5.73 -5.12
CA GLY A 235 -33.22 4.54 -5.96
C GLY A 235 -31.92 4.43 -6.76
N TYR A 236 -30.84 5.15 -6.36
CA TYR A 236 -29.57 5.18 -7.10
C TYR A 236 -28.71 3.94 -6.90
N ASP A 237 -28.86 3.21 -5.78
CA ASP A 237 -28.13 1.97 -5.50
C ASP A 237 -26.59 2.18 -5.55
N ILE A 238 -26.14 3.26 -4.91
CA ILE A 238 -24.71 3.62 -4.82
C ILE A 238 -24.03 2.69 -3.83
N PRO A 239 -22.97 1.96 -4.21
CA PRO A 239 -22.21 1.11 -3.30
C PRO A 239 -21.06 1.86 -2.60
N ILE A 240 -20.50 1.20 -1.58
CA ILE A 240 -19.22 1.54 -0.96
C ILE A 240 -18.15 0.57 -1.48
N HIS A 241 -17.03 1.13 -1.96
CA HIS A 241 -15.76 0.42 -2.10
C HIS A 241 -14.82 0.89 -1.01
N VAL A 242 -14.38 0.00 -0.12
CA VAL A 242 -13.44 0.38 0.96
C VAL A 242 -12.00 0.24 0.47
N ASP A 243 -11.28 1.36 0.44
CA ASP A 243 -9.82 1.34 0.30
C ASP A 243 -9.19 1.02 1.67
N ALA A 244 -8.91 -0.25 1.90
CA ALA A 244 -8.27 -0.75 3.10
C ALA A 244 -6.80 -1.14 2.84
N ALA A 245 -6.11 -0.39 1.96
CA ALA A 245 -4.72 -0.65 1.60
C ALA A 245 -3.81 -0.80 2.83
N THR A 246 -4.09 -0.06 3.89
CA THR A 246 -3.40 -0.14 5.19
C THR A 246 -4.22 -0.92 6.21
N GLY A 247 -5.45 -0.48 6.47
CA GLY A 247 -6.29 -0.98 7.56
C GLY A 247 -6.78 -2.41 7.41
N GLY A 248 -6.82 -2.96 6.17
CA GLY A 248 -7.34 -4.29 5.90
C GLY A 248 -6.62 -5.43 6.63
N PHE A 249 -5.36 -5.25 7.00
CA PHE A 249 -4.56 -6.17 7.81
C PHE A 249 -4.24 -5.63 9.23
N ILE A 250 -4.93 -4.58 9.68
CA ILE A 250 -4.78 -4.03 11.03
C ILE A 250 -6.07 -4.19 11.81
N LEU A 251 -7.17 -3.63 11.29
CA LEU A 251 -8.45 -3.57 11.97
C LEU A 251 -9.01 -4.93 12.39
N PRO A 252 -8.97 -5.99 11.56
CA PRO A 252 -9.48 -7.30 11.98
C PRO A 252 -8.79 -7.87 13.21
N PHE A 253 -7.54 -7.47 13.47
CA PHE A 253 -6.74 -8.00 14.58
C PHE A 253 -6.77 -7.13 15.83
N LEU A 254 -6.85 -5.80 15.67
CA LEU A 254 -6.77 -4.85 16.78
C LEU A 254 -8.12 -4.26 17.19
N SER A 255 -9.08 -4.18 16.27
CA SER A 255 -10.41 -3.61 16.49
C SER A 255 -11.49 -4.44 15.77
N PRO A 256 -11.62 -5.74 16.06
CA PRO A 256 -12.52 -6.66 15.35
C PRO A 256 -13.99 -6.29 15.47
N GLU A 257 -14.38 -5.54 16.49
CA GLU A 257 -15.73 -5.03 16.73
C GLU A 257 -16.10 -3.88 15.80
N THR A 258 -15.12 -3.11 15.31
CA THR A 258 -15.35 -1.98 14.40
C THR A 258 -15.90 -2.49 13.07
N LYS A 259 -17.07 -2.00 12.69
CA LYS A 259 -17.72 -2.38 11.42
C LYS A 259 -17.26 -1.44 10.30
N TRP A 260 -16.46 -1.97 9.43
CA TRP A 260 -15.96 -1.26 8.23
C TRP A 260 -15.99 -2.17 6.99
N ASP A 261 -16.35 -3.43 7.18
CA ASP A 261 -16.22 -4.55 6.24
C ASP A 261 -17.58 -5.05 5.72
N PHE A 262 -17.63 -6.26 5.19
CA PHE A 262 -18.81 -6.86 4.58
C PHE A 262 -19.99 -7.09 5.53
N ARG A 263 -19.87 -6.81 6.83
CA ARG A 263 -21.01 -6.75 7.75
C ARG A 263 -21.94 -5.59 7.40
N LEU A 264 -21.43 -4.55 6.75
CA LEU A 264 -22.21 -3.39 6.33
C LEU A 264 -22.93 -3.68 5.00
N LYS A 265 -24.12 -3.13 4.85
CA LYS A 265 -25.02 -3.42 3.73
C LYS A 265 -24.42 -3.02 2.39
N TRP A 266 -23.90 -1.81 2.29
CA TRP A 266 -23.47 -1.17 1.05
C TRP A 266 -21.99 -1.38 0.73
N VAL A 267 -21.20 -1.96 1.64
CA VAL A 267 -19.83 -2.36 1.35
C VAL A 267 -19.85 -3.58 0.42
N LEU A 268 -19.57 -3.35 -0.87
CA LEU A 268 -19.65 -4.38 -1.91
C LEU A 268 -18.29 -4.88 -2.38
N SER A 269 -17.23 -4.11 -2.12
CA SER A 269 -15.84 -4.51 -2.42
C SER A 269 -14.85 -3.85 -1.46
N ILE A 270 -13.74 -4.54 -1.22
CA ILE A 270 -12.64 -4.09 -0.36
C ILE A 270 -11.34 -4.37 -1.08
N SER A 271 -10.46 -3.38 -1.16
CA SER A 271 -9.09 -3.53 -1.65
C SER A 271 -8.08 -3.41 -0.52
N THR A 272 -6.96 -4.13 -0.60
CA THR A 272 -5.87 -4.07 0.38
C THR A 272 -4.50 -4.31 -0.24
N SER A 273 -3.44 -3.92 0.47
CA SER A 273 -2.05 -4.27 0.14
C SER A 273 -1.55 -5.42 1.00
N GLY A 274 -1.37 -6.60 0.39
CA GLY A 274 -0.67 -7.70 1.05
C GLY A 274 0.79 -7.35 1.39
N HIS A 275 1.39 -6.46 0.59
CA HIS A 275 2.76 -6.01 0.76
C HIS A 275 2.96 -4.86 1.78
N LYS A 276 1.90 -4.41 2.46
CA LYS A 276 1.99 -3.49 3.61
C LYS A 276 1.88 -4.28 4.91
N PHE A 277 0.78 -4.14 5.62
CA PHE A 277 0.53 -4.86 6.87
C PHE A 277 0.08 -6.31 6.68
N GLY A 278 -0.04 -6.79 5.43
CA GLY A 278 -0.13 -8.21 5.11
C GLY A 278 1.20 -8.96 5.23
N LEU A 279 2.30 -8.22 5.49
CA LEU A 279 3.63 -8.73 5.87
C LEU A 279 4.34 -9.53 4.77
N VAL A 280 4.12 -9.17 3.50
CA VAL A 280 4.80 -9.73 2.33
C VAL A 280 5.62 -8.65 1.63
N TYR A 281 6.75 -9.02 1.04
CA TYR A 281 7.57 -8.10 0.24
C TYR A 281 6.78 -7.47 -0.93
N PRO A 282 7.23 -6.30 -1.47
CA PRO A 282 6.54 -5.54 -2.52
C PRO A 282 6.05 -6.38 -3.70
N GLY A 283 4.93 -5.96 -4.29
CA GLY A 283 4.36 -6.60 -5.47
C GLY A 283 3.09 -7.40 -5.21
N LEU A 284 2.34 -7.08 -4.13
CA LEU A 284 1.13 -7.81 -3.76
C LEU A 284 0.00 -6.90 -3.30
N GLY A 285 -1.15 -7.03 -3.93
CA GLY A 285 -2.43 -6.45 -3.54
C GLY A 285 -3.57 -7.45 -3.74
N TRP A 286 -4.70 -7.16 -3.12
CA TRP A 286 -5.89 -7.99 -3.18
C TRP A 286 -7.14 -7.13 -3.27
N VAL A 287 -8.11 -7.57 -4.06
CA VAL A 287 -9.47 -7.07 -4.05
C VAL A 287 -10.42 -8.23 -3.83
N VAL A 288 -11.41 -8.02 -2.96
CA VAL A 288 -12.46 -9.00 -2.65
C VAL A 288 -13.81 -8.32 -2.84
N TRP A 289 -14.74 -9.02 -3.47
CA TRP A 289 -16.14 -8.62 -3.58
C TRP A 289 -16.99 -9.40 -2.58
N LYS A 290 -17.98 -8.74 -2.03
CA LYS A 290 -18.91 -9.33 -1.04
C LYS A 290 -19.60 -10.60 -1.52
N ASP A 291 -19.90 -10.67 -2.83
CA ASP A 291 -20.57 -11.77 -3.50
C ASP A 291 -20.23 -11.72 -5.00
N LYS A 292 -20.25 -12.87 -5.69
CA LYS A 292 -19.97 -13.00 -7.13
C LYS A 292 -20.80 -12.07 -8.00
N LYS A 293 -22.06 -11.81 -7.64
CA LYS A 293 -22.95 -10.90 -8.40
C LYS A 293 -22.44 -9.45 -8.47
N TYR A 294 -21.47 -9.08 -7.63
CA TYR A 294 -20.85 -7.74 -7.61
C TYR A 294 -19.60 -7.64 -8.48
N LEU A 295 -19.12 -8.76 -9.03
CA LEU A 295 -18.07 -8.79 -10.04
C LEU A 295 -18.70 -8.91 -11.42
N PRO A 296 -18.70 -7.85 -12.27
CA PRO A 296 -19.28 -7.90 -13.62
C PRO A 296 -18.57 -8.92 -14.52
N ASP A 297 -19.34 -9.66 -15.31
CA ASP A 297 -18.79 -10.64 -16.28
C ASP A 297 -17.84 -9.98 -17.30
N ALA A 298 -18.07 -8.71 -17.65
CA ALA A 298 -17.20 -7.93 -18.53
C ALA A 298 -15.76 -7.73 -17.99
N MET A 299 -15.50 -8.01 -16.70
CA MET A 299 -14.16 -8.00 -16.13
C MET A 299 -13.44 -9.34 -16.26
N SER A 300 -14.12 -10.36 -16.74
CA SER A 300 -13.58 -11.71 -16.89
C SER A 300 -13.09 -11.91 -18.32
N PHE A 301 -11.78 -12.00 -18.49
CA PHE A 301 -11.15 -12.24 -19.80
C PHE A 301 -10.77 -13.72 -19.92
N SER A 302 -11.29 -14.38 -20.96
CA SER A 302 -10.97 -15.78 -21.22
C SER A 302 -9.95 -15.89 -22.36
N VAL A 303 -8.88 -16.65 -22.11
CA VAL A 303 -7.87 -16.99 -23.12
C VAL A 303 -7.72 -18.51 -23.23
N ASN A 304 -7.46 -19.03 -24.42
CA ASN A 304 -7.37 -20.48 -24.70
C ASN A 304 -6.01 -20.93 -25.26
N TYR A 305 -5.13 -19.99 -25.58
CA TYR A 305 -3.82 -20.31 -26.19
C TYR A 305 -2.76 -20.81 -25.20
N LEU A 306 -3.09 -20.87 -23.90
CA LEU A 306 -2.25 -21.45 -22.84
C LEU A 306 -2.61 -22.91 -22.52
N GLY A 307 -3.27 -23.61 -23.46
CA GLY A 307 -3.62 -25.02 -23.30
C GLY A 307 -4.95 -25.29 -22.58
N ALA A 308 -5.60 -24.29 -22.03
CA ALA A 308 -6.95 -24.37 -21.46
C ALA A 308 -7.63 -23.00 -21.47
N ASN A 309 -8.95 -22.97 -21.23
CA ASN A 309 -9.69 -21.72 -21.01
C ASN A 309 -9.39 -21.20 -19.61
N ILE A 310 -8.63 -20.11 -19.55
CA ILE A 310 -8.27 -19.41 -18.30
C ILE A 310 -9.10 -18.11 -18.22
N THR A 311 -9.75 -17.89 -17.09
CA THR A 311 -10.50 -16.66 -16.83
C THR A 311 -9.74 -15.77 -15.86
N GLN A 312 -9.38 -14.57 -16.30
CA GLN A 312 -8.59 -13.60 -15.52
C GLN A 312 -9.38 -12.30 -15.29
N VAL A 313 -9.19 -11.72 -14.10
CA VAL A 313 -9.83 -10.45 -13.70
C VAL A 313 -8.81 -9.31 -13.58
N GLY A 314 -7.52 -9.59 -13.44
CA GLY A 314 -6.45 -8.60 -13.25
C GLY A 314 -6.20 -7.72 -14.48
N LEU A 315 -5.64 -6.53 -14.27
CA LEU A 315 -5.17 -5.63 -15.35
C LEU A 315 -3.88 -6.14 -15.99
N ASN A 316 -3.05 -6.84 -15.22
CA ASN A 316 -1.78 -7.39 -15.69
C ASN A 316 -1.97 -8.86 -16.12
N PHE A 317 -1.27 -9.26 -17.18
CA PHE A 317 -1.29 -10.65 -17.66
C PHE A 317 -0.27 -11.48 -16.88
N SER A 318 1.00 -11.44 -17.24
CA SER A 318 2.08 -12.16 -16.52
C SER A 318 2.33 -11.54 -15.15
N ARG A 319 2.40 -12.38 -14.11
CA ARG A 319 2.59 -11.96 -12.72
C ARG A 319 3.43 -12.98 -11.95
N PRO A 320 4.30 -12.56 -11.01
CA PRO A 320 5.07 -13.49 -10.20
C PRO A 320 4.18 -14.27 -9.22
N ALA A 321 4.43 -15.56 -9.08
CA ALA A 321 3.75 -16.39 -8.07
C ALA A 321 4.35 -16.26 -6.67
N ALA A 322 5.60 -15.80 -6.57
CA ALA A 322 6.33 -15.71 -5.31
C ALA A 322 5.56 -14.97 -4.19
N GLN A 323 4.86 -13.90 -4.55
CA GLN A 323 4.08 -13.09 -3.59
C GLN A 323 2.85 -13.85 -3.06
N ILE A 324 2.22 -14.71 -3.87
CA ILE A 324 1.11 -15.57 -3.42
C ILE A 324 1.63 -16.55 -2.38
N LEU A 325 2.78 -17.19 -2.64
CA LEU A 325 3.41 -18.11 -1.71
C LEU A 325 3.78 -17.39 -0.42
N GLY A 326 4.35 -16.18 -0.52
CA GLY A 326 4.68 -15.35 0.62
C GLY A 326 3.45 -15.04 1.49
N GLN A 327 2.32 -14.66 0.88
CA GLN A 327 1.09 -14.37 1.64
C GLN A 327 0.51 -15.62 2.29
N TYR A 328 0.44 -16.72 1.55
CA TYR A 328 -0.08 -17.98 2.09
C TYR A 328 0.80 -18.52 3.21
N TYR A 329 2.14 -18.41 3.06
CA TYR A 329 3.10 -18.74 4.10
C TYR A 329 2.85 -17.92 5.37
N GLN A 330 2.68 -16.60 5.25
CA GLN A 330 2.40 -15.73 6.40
C GLN A 330 1.09 -16.10 7.10
N PHE A 331 0.05 -16.46 6.36
CA PHE A 331 -1.22 -16.92 6.95
C PHE A 331 -1.04 -18.21 7.76
N ILE A 332 -0.26 -19.18 7.24
CA ILE A 332 0.00 -20.44 7.93
C ILE A 332 0.91 -20.22 9.15
N ARG A 333 2.03 -19.50 8.95
CA ARG A 333 3.05 -19.33 9.99
C ARG A 333 2.58 -18.49 11.16
N LEU A 334 1.91 -17.40 10.88
CA LEU A 334 1.50 -16.45 11.92
C LEU A 334 0.12 -16.82 12.51
N GLY A 335 -0.79 -17.27 11.68
CA GLY A 335 -2.18 -17.41 12.08
C GLY A 335 -2.75 -16.07 12.62
N PHE A 336 -3.95 -16.10 13.16
CA PHE A 336 -4.60 -14.91 13.72
C PHE A 336 -3.77 -14.28 14.86
N GLN A 337 -3.27 -15.09 15.78
CA GLN A 337 -2.55 -14.58 16.96
C GLN A 337 -1.19 -13.99 16.62
N GLY A 338 -0.46 -14.54 15.65
CA GLY A 338 0.79 -13.98 15.19
C GLY A 338 0.62 -12.63 14.49
N TYR A 339 -0.39 -12.49 13.60
CA TYR A 339 -0.75 -11.20 13.02
C TYR A 339 -1.13 -10.20 14.11
N LYS A 340 -2.02 -10.57 15.04
CA LYS A 340 -2.43 -9.72 16.16
C LYS A 340 -1.24 -9.24 16.98
N ALA A 341 -0.31 -10.12 17.32
CA ALA A 341 0.87 -9.78 18.11
C ALA A 341 1.79 -8.78 17.37
N ILE A 342 2.03 -8.98 16.07
CA ILE A 342 2.88 -8.09 15.26
C ILE A 342 2.23 -6.70 15.13
N GLN A 343 0.93 -6.64 14.81
CA GLN A 343 0.21 -5.37 14.67
C GLN A 343 0.13 -4.65 16.03
N TYR A 344 -0.12 -5.37 17.11
CA TYR A 344 -0.11 -4.81 18.46
C TYR A 344 1.24 -4.21 18.83
N ASN A 345 2.34 -4.94 18.60
CA ASN A 345 3.67 -4.43 18.88
C ASN A 345 3.99 -3.17 18.07
N SER A 346 3.64 -3.16 16.78
CA SER A 346 3.81 -1.97 15.93
C SER A 346 3.00 -0.79 16.47
N MET A 347 1.78 -1.03 16.92
CA MET A 347 0.91 -0.02 17.53
C MET A 347 1.50 0.54 18.82
N GLU A 348 1.98 -0.31 19.73
CA GLU A 348 2.55 0.12 21.01
C GLU A 348 3.84 0.95 20.83
N ILE A 349 4.69 0.57 19.86
CA ILE A 349 5.87 1.37 19.50
C ILE A 349 5.44 2.72 18.91
N THR A 350 4.39 2.73 18.08
CA THR A 350 3.85 3.99 17.53
C THR A 350 3.33 4.91 18.62
N LYS A 351 2.52 4.40 19.55
CA LYS A 351 2.01 5.15 20.72
C LYS A 351 3.15 5.69 21.57
N TYR A 352 4.20 4.91 21.73
CA TYR A 352 5.38 5.35 22.46
C TYR A 352 6.05 6.56 21.78
N ILE A 353 6.33 6.47 20.47
CA ILE A 353 6.94 7.59 19.72
C ILE A 353 6.01 8.81 19.76
N HIS A 354 4.71 8.61 19.54
CA HIS A 354 3.68 9.65 19.61
C HIS A 354 3.71 10.40 20.96
N SER A 355 3.76 9.66 22.08
CA SER A 355 3.82 10.24 23.41
C SER A 355 5.11 11.02 23.69
N GLU A 356 6.24 10.55 23.16
CA GLU A 356 7.54 11.23 23.31
C GLU A 356 7.63 12.51 22.45
N ILE A 357 7.08 12.50 21.23
CA ILE A 357 7.02 13.70 20.37
C ILE A 357 6.14 14.77 21.03
N ALA A 358 5.01 14.39 21.64
CA ALA A 358 4.14 15.34 22.36
C ALA A 358 4.83 16.07 23.51
N LYS A 359 5.86 15.48 24.14
CA LYS A 359 6.66 16.09 25.19
C LYS A 359 7.70 17.08 24.66
N MET A 360 7.96 17.12 23.36
CA MET A 360 8.92 18.03 22.75
C MET A 360 8.25 19.40 22.49
N ALA A 361 8.77 20.46 23.11
CA ALA A 361 8.17 21.78 23.13
C ALA A 361 7.68 22.34 21.77
N PRO A 362 8.44 22.20 20.63
CA PRO A 362 7.98 22.78 19.37
C PRO A 362 6.91 21.98 18.64
N PHE A 363 6.62 20.73 19.04
CA PHE A 363 5.76 19.83 18.29
C PHE A 363 4.40 19.64 18.94
N VAL A 364 3.42 19.32 18.09
CA VAL A 364 2.09 18.86 18.48
C VAL A 364 1.67 17.73 17.53
N ASN A 365 1.13 16.66 18.08
CA ASN A 365 0.53 15.60 17.30
C ASN A 365 -0.76 16.09 16.65
N TYR A 366 -1.02 15.63 15.43
CA TYR A 366 -2.21 16.00 14.68
C TYR A 366 -3.50 15.44 15.29
N SER A 367 -3.42 14.26 15.88
CA SER A 367 -4.51 13.58 16.59
C SER A 367 -4.00 13.11 17.95
N ASP A 368 -4.84 13.13 18.96
CA ASP A 368 -4.55 12.54 20.26
C ASP A 368 -4.58 11.02 20.21
N ASP A 369 -5.36 10.46 19.27
CA ASP A 369 -5.52 9.03 19.08
C ASP A 369 -4.57 8.47 18.02
N VAL A 370 -4.02 7.29 18.29
CA VAL A 370 -3.27 6.44 17.35
C VAL A 370 -4.11 5.21 17.03
N VAL A 371 -4.71 5.20 15.85
CA VAL A 371 -5.65 4.12 15.43
C VAL A 371 -5.04 3.13 14.43
N ASN A 372 -3.91 3.49 13.82
CA ASN A 372 -3.07 2.65 12.99
C ASN A 372 -1.60 2.81 13.42
N PRO A 373 -0.67 1.90 13.07
CA PRO A 373 0.74 2.02 13.45
C PRO A 373 1.48 3.09 12.65
N LEU A 374 0.90 4.27 12.60
CA LEU A 374 1.46 5.49 12.02
C LEU A 374 0.76 6.70 12.63
N PHE A 375 1.45 7.83 12.63
CA PHE A 375 0.89 9.12 13.03
C PHE A 375 1.68 10.26 12.39
N ILE A 376 1.12 11.46 12.46
CA ILE A 376 1.75 12.69 12.01
C ILE A 376 1.79 13.73 13.13
N TRP A 377 2.77 14.61 13.02
CA TRP A 377 2.92 15.78 13.90
C TRP A 377 3.35 16.99 13.08
N TYR A 378 3.13 18.17 13.63
CA TYR A 378 3.53 19.44 13.04
C TYR A 378 4.15 20.38 14.08
N MET A 379 4.72 21.49 13.61
CA MET A 379 5.28 22.51 14.49
C MET A 379 4.15 23.41 14.98
N LYS A 380 4.11 23.66 16.30
CA LYS A 380 3.15 24.59 16.89
C LYS A 380 3.25 25.96 16.23
N PRO A 381 2.14 26.62 15.88
CA PRO A 381 2.15 27.89 15.16
C PRO A 381 3.00 28.98 15.82
N GLU A 382 3.00 29.07 17.15
CA GLU A 382 3.81 30.02 17.91
C GLU A 382 5.31 29.78 17.79
N TYR A 383 5.75 28.52 17.64
CA TYR A 383 7.13 28.19 17.36
C TYR A 383 7.48 28.41 15.88
N ALA A 384 6.61 28.00 14.98
CA ALA A 384 6.83 28.09 13.54
C ALA A 384 7.09 29.54 13.09
N LYS A 385 6.40 30.52 13.69
CA LYS A 385 6.57 31.96 13.38
C LYS A 385 7.96 32.50 13.69
N ASN A 386 8.63 31.94 14.69
CA ASN A 386 9.91 32.44 15.19
C ASN A 386 11.08 31.47 14.91
N ALA A 387 10.80 30.29 14.42
CA ALA A 387 11.80 29.29 14.13
C ALA A 387 12.65 29.71 12.91
N LYS A 388 13.95 29.50 13.01
CA LYS A 388 14.89 29.65 11.89
C LYS A 388 15.03 28.38 11.05
N TRP A 389 14.21 27.39 11.32
CA TRP A 389 14.22 26.07 10.69
C TRP A 389 12.78 25.57 10.47
N THR A 390 12.64 24.62 9.57
CA THR A 390 11.39 23.97 9.16
C THR A 390 11.43 22.48 9.43
N LEU A 391 10.30 21.78 9.28
CA LEU A 391 10.28 20.32 9.33
C LEU A 391 11.04 19.68 8.16
N TYR A 392 11.21 20.39 7.04
CA TYR A 392 12.06 19.92 5.93
C TYR A 392 13.54 19.93 6.32
N ASP A 393 13.99 20.92 7.11
CA ASP A 393 15.37 20.94 7.63
C ASP A 393 15.60 19.80 8.62
N LEU A 394 14.62 19.50 9.48
CA LEU A 394 14.69 18.34 10.37
C LEU A 394 14.73 17.02 9.57
N GLN A 395 13.92 16.88 8.52
CA GLN A 395 14.00 15.73 7.61
C GLN A 395 15.41 15.57 7.03
N ALA A 396 15.99 16.66 6.50
CA ALA A 396 17.33 16.64 5.91
C ALA A 396 18.42 16.24 6.93
N LYS A 397 18.27 16.68 8.18
CA LYS A 397 19.17 16.27 9.27
C LYS A 397 19.03 14.80 9.63
N LEU A 398 17.81 14.30 9.77
CA LEU A 398 17.55 12.90 10.06
C LEU A 398 18.08 11.97 8.94
N GLN A 399 18.05 12.43 7.68
CA GLN A 399 18.64 11.70 6.55
C GLN A 399 20.16 11.54 6.70
N GLN A 400 20.87 12.50 7.29
CA GLN A 400 22.30 12.39 7.58
C GLN A 400 22.62 11.27 8.60
N SER A 401 21.67 10.94 9.47
CA SER A 401 21.72 9.79 10.37
C SER A 401 21.14 8.51 9.78
N GLY A 402 20.75 8.51 8.49
CA GLY A 402 20.20 7.38 7.78
C GLY A 402 18.68 7.22 7.87
N TRP A 403 17.98 8.05 8.65
CA TRP A 403 16.54 7.98 8.82
C TRP A 403 15.80 8.61 7.63
N MET A 404 14.80 7.92 7.09
CA MET A 404 13.85 8.49 6.15
C MET A 404 12.53 8.76 6.87
N VAL A 405 12.33 9.99 7.36
CA VAL A 405 11.10 10.49 7.99
C VAL A 405 10.59 11.66 7.15
N PRO A 406 9.53 11.52 6.36
CA PRO A 406 9.13 12.53 5.39
C PRO A 406 8.45 13.72 6.05
N ALA A 407 8.77 14.92 5.56
CA ALA A 407 8.01 16.13 5.76
C ALA A 407 7.21 16.47 4.50
N TYR A 408 5.96 16.86 4.64
CA TYR A 408 5.08 17.19 3.51
C TYR A 408 3.92 18.09 3.94
N THR A 409 3.27 18.75 2.99
CA THR A 409 2.05 19.51 3.22
C THR A 409 0.84 18.58 3.26
N LEU A 410 -0.15 18.88 4.07
CA LEU A 410 -1.43 18.17 4.07
C LEU A 410 -2.21 18.40 2.75
N PRO A 411 -3.30 17.65 2.48
CA PRO A 411 -4.09 17.77 1.26
C PRO A 411 -4.70 19.14 1.04
N GLU A 412 -5.31 19.33 -0.13
CA GLU A 412 -6.06 20.52 -0.49
C GLU A 412 -7.03 20.95 0.65
N ASN A 413 -7.20 22.25 0.84
CA ASN A 413 -7.89 22.97 1.92
C ASN A 413 -7.13 23.07 3.25
N ILE A 414 -6.17 22.20 3.54
CA ILE A 414 -5.32 22.25 4.74
C ILE A 414 -3.82 22.19 4.42
N GLN A 415 -3.45 22.51 3.18
CA GLN A 415 -2.05 22.49 2.68
C GLN A 415 -1.10 23.49 3.36
N ASN A 416 -1.62 24.42 4.15
CA ASN A 416 -0.79 25.34 4.93
C ASN A 416 -0.06 24.67 6.11
N TYR A 417 -0.43 23.42 6.42
CA TYR A 417 0.21 22.65 7.48
C TYR A 417 1.26 21.70 6.89
N VAL A 418 2.52 21.94 7.23
CA VAL A 418 3.62 21.01 7.00
C VAL A 418 3.66 20.03 8.16
N VAL A 419 3.69 18.75 7.86
CA VAL A 419 3.71 17.66 8.85
C VAL A 419 4.89 16.73 8.60
N MET A 420 5.28 15.98 9.62
CA MET A 420 6.15 14.81 9.48
C MET A 420 5.36 13.55 9.85
N ARG A 421 5.70 12.41 9.23
CA ARG A 421 5.02 11.14 9.45
C ARG A 421 6.01 10.03 9.77
N VAL A 422 5.63 9.18 10.72
CA VAL A 422 6.29 7.91 11.02
C VAL A 422 5.33 6.76 10.76
N VAL A 423 5.79 5.75 10.02
CA VAL A 423 5.08 4.48 9.82
C VAL A 423 5.90 3.37 10.48
N VAL A 424 5.33 2.76 11.53
CA VAL A 424 5.96 1.66 12.27
C VAL A 424 5.48 0.32 11.70
N ARG A 425 6.43 -0.51 11.28
CA ARG A 425 6.16 -1.81 10.65
C ARG A 425 6.95 -2.90 11.36
N GLN A 426 6.60 -4.16 11.07
CA GLN A 426 7.41 -5.30 11.51
C GLN A 426 8.89 -5.07 11.18
N GLY A 427 9.77 -5.35 12.14
CA GLY A 427 11.22 -5.12 12.04
C GLY A 427 11.69 -3.77 12.57
N PHE A 428 10.79 -2.88 13.00
CA PHE A 428 11.11 -1.66 13.73
C PHE A 428 10.87 -1.90 15.23
N SER A 429 11.94 -1.84 16.02
CA SER A 429 11.94 -2.20 17.42
C SER A 429 11.91 -0.99 18.36
N ARG A 430 11.75 -1.21 19.66
CA ARG A 430 11.74 -0.16 20.67
C ARG A 430 13.08 0.58 20.76
N ASP A 431 14.21 -0.13 20.70
CA ASP A 431 15.54 0.47 20.68
C ASP A 431 15.75 1.38 19.46
N MET A 432 15.25 0.99 18.27
CA MET A 432 15.25 1.85 17.09
C MET A 432 14.39 3.10 17.30
N ALA A 433 13.26 2.99 17.99
CA ALA A 433 12.43 4.14 18.34
C ALA A 433 13.19 5.10 19.28
N ASP A 434 13.92 4.57 20.27
CA ASP A 434 14.74 5.38 21.17
C ASP A 434 15.90 6.07 20.43
N MET A 435 16.55 5.39 19.47
CA MET A 435 17.57 5.99 18.59
C MET A 435 16.97 7.14 17.77
N LEU A 436 15.83 6.91 17.10
CA LEU A 436 15.15 7.94 16.31
C LEU A 436 14.80 9.17 17.18
N LEU A 437 14.22 8.96 18.35
CA LEU A 437 13.82 10.04 19.26
C LEU A 437 15.04 10.82 19.78
N ASN A 438 16.17 10.16 20.01
CA ASN A 438 17.41 10.82 20.38
C ASN A 438 17.96 11.68 19.24
N ASP A 439 17.91 11.19 18.00
CA ASP A 439 18.34 11.96 16.83
C ASP A 439 17.40 13.17 16.60
N ILE A 440 16.09 13.01 16.71
CA ILE A 440 15.15 14.13 16.65
C ILE A 440 15.46 15.18 17.73
N LYS A 441 15.78 14.75 18.98
CA LYS A 441 16.12 15.65 20.08
C LYS A 441 17.43 16.40 19.84
N LYS A 442 18.45 15.72 19.28
CA LYS A 442 19.76 16.25 18.95
C LYS A 442 19.66 17.21 17.75
N ASP A 443 19.09 16.75 16.67
CA ASP A 443 19.05 17.47 15.40
C ASP A 443 18.18 18.74 15.49
N ARG A 444 17.09 18.69 16.25
CA ARG A 444 16.33 19.87 16.61
C ARG A 444 17.18 20.98 17.26
N LYS A 445 18.15 20.60 18.10
CA LYS A 445 19.06 21.56 18.75
C LYS A 445 20.16 22.06 17.81
N SER A 446 20.53 21.30 16.80
CA SER A 446 21.60 21.63 15.85
C SER A 446 21.12 22.52 14.70
N VAL A 447 19.80 22.65 14.51
CA VAL A 447 19.18 23.50 13.48
C VAL A 447 18.81 24.88 14.05
N VAL A 448 18.91 25.05 15.37
CA VAL A 448 18.80 26.32 16.09
C VAL A 448 20.20 26.95 16.17
#